data_7383dd9354cc424bef8da42398b5167e
#
_entry.id   7383dd9354cc424bef8da42398b5167e
#
_cell.length_a   1.000
_cell.length_b   1.000
_cell.length_c   1.000
_cell.angle_alpha   90.00
_cell.angle_beta   90.00
_cell.angle_gamma   90.00
#
_symmetry.space_group_name_H-M   'P 1'
#
loop_
_entity.id
_entity.type
_entity.pdbx_description
1 polymer ?
#
loop_
_entity_poly.entity_id
_entity_poly.type
_entity_poly.pdbx_seq_one_letter_code
_entity_poly.pdbx_strand_id
1 'polypeptide(L)'
;IVIIVSMIFLNAEGQFYNGHQMSFGKNRVQYYDYYWSYYRFDDFDCYFNEYGRDLAKFTADYATKKLEEIEDFFDYSLEKRMIFLIYNKNAEYKQSNVGLVTYDEDSYNTGGFSRIIKNKVMLYYQDDHVDFQNQIAASITEVLINEMLYNAEVRDRVSSSSMIVMPEWYIKGLVNYVASGWDYEVENRVKDGIMSGKYKNINHLEYEDAVYAGQSFWRFLGRQYGDALIPN
;
A
#
# COMPACT_ATOMS: atom_id res chain seq x y z
N ILE A 1 15.83 -33.64 -44.48
CA ILE A 1 15.44 -33.38 -43.08
C ILE A 1 15.19 -31.89 -42.96
N VAL A 2 13.94 -31.51 -42.94
CA VAL A 2 13.51 -30.09 -42.72
C VAL A 2 13.35 -29.92 -41.22
N ILE A 3 14.23 -29.11 -40.62
CA ILE A 3 14.10 -28.73 -39.19
C ILE A 3 13.11 -27.57 -39.15
N ILE A 4 11.89 -27.83 -38.72
CA ILE A 4 10.91 -26.82 -38.38
C ILE A 4 11.31 -26.26 -37.02
N VAL A 5 11.97 -25.09 -37.01
CA VAL A 5 12.18 -24.31 -35.80
C VAL A 5 10.82 -23.70 -35.44
N SER A 6 10.13 -24.33 -34.51
CA SER A 6 8.94 -23.76 -33.89
C SER A 6 9.38 -22.55 -33.07
N MET A 7 9.18 -21.35 -33.61
CA MET A 7 9.26 -20.11 -32.82
C MET A 7 8.12 -20.14 -31.83
N ILE A 8 8.39 -20.55 -30.62
CA ILE A 8 7.51 -20.34 -29.49
C ILE A 8 7.54 -18.83 -29.21
N PHE A 9 6.56 -18.10 -29.69
CA PHE A 9 6.30 -16.75 -29.22
C PHE A 9 5.84 -16.85 -27.77
N LEU A 10 6.77 -16.73 -26.85
CA LEU A 10 6.43 -16.44 -25.46
C LEU A 10 5.86 -15.04 -25.47
N ASN A 11 4.54 -14.94 -25.34
CA ASN A 11 3.92 -13.67 -25.00
C ASN A 11 4.49 -13.31 -23.63
N ALA A 12 5.45 -12.40 -23.58
CA ALA A 12 5.87 -11.75 -22.37
C ALA A 12 4.72 -10.85 -21.95
N GLU A 13 3.78 -11.38 -21.20
CA GLU A 13 2.81 -10.54 -20.51
C GLU A 13 3.61 -9.63 -19.59
N GLY A 14 3.46 -8.32 -19.79
CA GLY A 14 4.14 -7.35 -18.96
C GLY A 14 3.88 -7.69 -17.48
N GLN A 15 4.94 -7.89 -16.70
CA GLN A 15 4.85 -8.37 -15.31
C GLN A 15 3.99 -7.50 -14.39
N PHE A 16 3.58 -6.32 -14.85
CA PHE A 16 2.68 -5.39 -14.16
C PHE A 16 1.24 -5.46 -14.65
N TYR A 17 0.96 -6.34 -15.59
CA TYR A 17 -0.41 -6.53 -16.08
C TYR A 17 -1.22 -7.31 -15.04
N ASN A 18 -2.22 -6.68 -14.49
CA ASN A 18 -3.10 -7.26 -13.49
C ASN A 18 -4.47 -7.68 -14.04
N GLY A 19 -4.59 -7.92 -15.33
CA GLY A 19 -5.86 -8.24 -15.95
C GLY A 19 -6.84 -7.05 -16.04
N HIS A 20 -6.40 -5.85 -15.70
CA HIS A 20 -7.22 -4.64 -15.75
C HIS A 20 -7.28 -4.02 -17.15
N GLN A 21 -7.38 -4.87 -18.16
CA GLN A 21 -7.68 -4.41 -19.50
C GLN A 21 -9.14 -3.97 -19.53
N MET A 22 -9.34 -2.67 -19.64
CA MET A 22 -10.67 -2.11 -19.76
C MET A 22 -11.23 -2.40 -21.14
N SER A 23 -12.56 -2.44 -21.26
CA SER A 23 -13.22 -2.51 -22.55
C SER A 23 -12.78 -1.36 -23.46
N PHE A 24 -12.85 -1.59 -24.78
CA PHE A 24 -12.44 -0.59 -25.77
C PHE A 24 -12.97 0.82 -25.44
N GLY A 25 -12.11 1.80 -25.52
CA GLY A 25 -12.43 3.22 -25.24
C GLY A 25 -12.41 3.62 -23.75
N LYS A 26 -12.24 2.68 -22.83
CA LYS A 26 -12.18 2.96 -21.38
C LYS A 26 -10.76 2.97 -20.79
N ASN A 27 -9.76 2.50 -21.54
CA ASN A 27 -8.39 2.56 -21.10
C ASN A 27 -7.90 4.02 -21.05
N ARG A 28 -7.10 4.32 -20.05
CA ARG A 28 -6.36 5.58 -20.02
C ARG A 28 -5.33 5.59 -21.14
N VAL A 29 -5.08 6.79 -21.69
CA VAL A 29 -4.09 6.96 -22.73
C VAL A 29 -2.71 7.07 -22.07
N GLN A 30 -1.80 6.20 -22.50
CA GLN A 30 -0.40 6.32 -22.17
C GLN A 30 0.27 7.19 -23.25
N TYR A 31 0.78 8.34 -22.84
CA TYR A 31 1.40 9.31 -23.75
C TYR A 31 2.90 9.06 -23.95
N TYR A 32 3.51 8.29 -23.06
CA TYR A 32 4.95 7.99 -23.07
C TYR A 32 5.17 6.50 -22.95
N ASP A 33 6.21 6.00 -23.60
CA ASP A 33 6.69 4.66 -23.38
C ASP A 33 7.53 4.63 -22.10
N TYR A 34 7.21 3.74 -21.20
CA TYR A 34 7.96 3.57 -19.96
C TYR A 34 8.88 2.36 -20.08
N TYR A 35 10.19 2.64 -20.04
CA TYR A 35 11.21 1.60 -20.00
C TYR A 35 11.53 1.29 -18.54
N TRP A 36 11.02 0.17 -18.06
CA TRP A 36 11.18 -0.23 -16.69
C TRP A 36 12.50 -0.92 -16.45
N SER A 37 13.26 -0.43 -15.47
CA SER A 37 14.41 -1.07 -14.85
C SER A 37 14.07 -1.43 -13.43
N TYR A 38 14.86 -2.32 -12.79
CA TYR A 38 14.61 -2.66 -11.40
C TYR A 38 15.89 -2.94 -10.64
N TYR A 39 15.82 -2.73 -9.33
CA TYR A 39 16.75 -3.24 -8.35
C TYR A 39 16.09 -4.41 -7.60
N ARG A 40 16.85 -5.48 -7.37
CA ARG A 40 16.39 -6.65 -6.65
C ARG A 40 17.09 -6.74 -5.29
N PHE A 41 16.28 -6.89 -4.25
CA PHE A 41 16.69 -7.14 -2.88
C PHE A 41 16.12 -8.49 -2.42
N ASP A 42 16.46 -8.93 -1.21
CA ASP A 42 16.01 -10.23 -0.71
C ASP A 42 14.48 -10.28 -0.53
N ASP A 43 13.87 -9.21 -0.03
CA ASP A 43 12.45 -9.17 0.35
C ASP A 43 11.57 -8.39 -0.64
N PHE A 44 12.17 -7.59 -1.52
CA PHE A 44 11.43 -6.78 -2.47
C PHE A 44 12.20 -6.47 -3.76
N ASP A 45 11.45 -6.09 -4.78
CA ASP A 45 11.97 -5.53 -6.03
C ASP A 45 11.48 -4.07 -6.18
N CYS A 46 12.38 -3.15 -6.56
CA CYS A 46 12.04 -1.76 -6.85
C CYS A 46 12.10 -1.49 -8.35
N TYR A 47 10.96 -1.33 -8.98
CA TYR A 47 10.86 -0.98 -10.41
C TYR A 47 10.72 0.52 -10.59
N PHE A 48 11.45 1.06 -11.54
CA PHE A 48 11.48 2.48 -11.86
C PHE A 48 11.63 2.70 -13.36
N ASN A 49 11.14 3.84 -13.85
CA ASN A 49 11.32 4.25 -15.22
C ASN A 49 12.64 5.03 -15.41
N GLU A 50 12.89 5.50 -16.62
CA GLU A 50 14.18 6.07 -17.07
C GLU A 50 14.74 7.16 -16.13
N TYR A 51 13.91 8.00 -15.52
CA TYR A 51 14.35 9.10 -14.64
C TYR A 51 14.13 8.79 -13.14
N GLY A 52 13.66 7.61 -12.80
CA GLY A 52 13.28 7.25 -11.45
C GLY A 52 14.37 6.61 -10.59
N ARG A 53 15.63 6.56 -11.10
CA ARG A 53 16.73 5.85 -10.42
C ARG A 53 16.98 6.32 -8.97
N ASP A 54 16.96 7.64 -8.76
CA ASP A 54 17.27 8.20 -7.44
C ASP A 54 16.11 7.97 -6.46
N LEU A 55 14.87 8.06 -6.93
CA LEU A 55 13.70 7.68 -6.15
C LEU A 55 13.71 6.18 -5.81
N ALA A 56 14.14 5.33 -6.75
CA ALA A 56 14.25 3.89 -6.50
C ALA A 56 15.30 3.56 -5.44
N LYS A 57 16.45 4.24 -5.47
CA LYS A 57 17.47 4.10 -4.41
C LYS A 57 16.94 4.57 -3.06
N PHE A 58 16.31 5.75 -3.03
CA PHE A 58 15.68 6.28 -1.84
C PHE A 58 14.65 5.31 -1.27
N THR A 59 13.77 4.77 -2.13
CA THR A 59 12.77 3.77 -1.74
C THR A 59 13.43 2.52 -1.17
N ALA A 60 14.48 2.01 -1.84
CA ALA A 60 15.18 0.83 -1.39
C ALA A 60 15.86 1.03 -0.03
N ASP A 61 16.58 2.14 0.15
CA ASP A 61 17.26 2.45 1.40
C ASP A 61 16.30 2.62 2.57
N TYR A 62 15.15 3.25 2.31
CA TYR A 62 14.12 3.45 3.31
C TYR A 62 13.34 2.16 3.59
N ALA A 63 12.89 1.45 2.54
CA ALA A 63 12.10 0.24 2.66
C ALA A 63 12.86 -0.89 3.38
N THR A 64 14.17 -1.04 3.15
CA THR A 64 14.98 -2.06 3.83
C THR A 64 14.90 -1.93 5.34
N LYS A 65 15.05 -0.70 5.86
CA LYS A 65 14.99 -0.45 7.31
C LYS A 65 13.57 -0.54 7.84
N LYS A 66 12.63 0.01 7.08
CA LYS A 66 11.26 0.14 7.54
C LYS A 66 10.51 -1.19 7.50
N LEU A 67 10.87 -2.09 6.58
CA LEU A 67 10.33 -3.44 6.53
C LEU A 67 10.70 -4.21 7.80
N GLU A 68 11.98 -4.23 8.17
CA GLU A 68 12.46 -4.87 9.39
C GLU A 68 11.74 -4.32 10.65
N GLU A 69 11.64 -2.98 10.77
CA GLU A 69 10.91 -2.34 11.88
C GLU A 69 9.44 -2.76 11.95
N ILE A 70 8.76 -2.88 10.80
CA ILE A 70 7.33 -3.24 10.74
C ILE A 70 7.14 -4.73 11.00
N GLU A 71 8.01 -5.59 10.47
CA GLU A 71 8.00 -7.03 10.74
C GLU A 71 8.23 -7.32 12.24
N ASP A 72 9.18 -6.62 12.85
CA ASP A 72 9.43 -6.71 14.29
C ASP A 72 8.23 -6.22 15.11
N PHE A 73 7.58 -5.13 14.67
CA PHE A 73 6.40 -4.61 15.35
C PHE A 73 5.24 -5.60 15.38
N PHE A 74 5.03 -6.34 14.27
CA PHE A 74 3.94 -7.31 14.15
C PHE A 74 4.33 -8.74 14.54
N ASP A 75 5.60 -8.99 14.88
CA ASP A 75 6.16 -10.35 15.07
C ASP A 75 5.78 -11.27 13.88
N TYR A 76 5.85 -10.73 12.66
CA TYR A 76 5.45 -11.40 11.44
C TYR A 76 6.34 -10.99 10.27
N SER A 77 6.86 -11.95 9.52
CA SER A 77 7.65 -11.69 8.32
C SER A 77 6.87 -12.03 7.04
N LEU A 78 7.00 -11.18 6.04
CA LEU A 78 6.34 -11.38 4.75
C LEU A 78 6.84 -12.65 4.06
N GLU A 79 5.90 -13.49 3.65
CA GLU A 79 6.22 -14.72 2.90
C GLU A 79 6.51 -14.42 1.42
N LYS A 80 5.90 -13.37 0.89
CA LYS A 80 5.98 -13.01 -0.53
C LYS A 80 6.78 -11.75 -0.71
N ARG A 81 7.73 -11.81 -1.64
CA ARG A 81 8.50 -10.65 -2.09
C ARG A 81 7.58 -9.51 -2.53
N MET A 82 7.78 -8.33 -1.98
CA MET A 82 7.07 -7.12 -2.40
C MET A 82 7.60 -6.59 -3.73
N ILE A 83 6.77 -5.86 -4.44
CA ILE A 83 7.14 -5.19 -5.69
C ILE A 83 6.70 -3.73 -5.60
N PHE A 84 7.67 -2.83 -5.53
CA PHE A 84 7.44 -1.39 -5.62
C PHE A 84 7.54 -0.95 -7.09
N LEU A 85 6.47 -0.34 -7.61
CA LEU A 85 6.46 0.34 -8.90
C LEU A 85 6.44 1.84 -8.65
N ILE A 86 7.54 2.51 -8.98
CA ILE A 86 7.79 3.89 -8.64
C ILE A 86 7.59 4.76 -9.87
N TYR A 87 6.63 5.67 -9.78
CA TYR A 87 6.38 6.70 -10.78
C TYR A 87 7.01 8.02 -10.32
N ASN A 88 7.66 8.72 -11.23
CA ASN A 88 8.31 9.99 -10.88
C ASN A 88 7.30 11.09 -10.53
N LYS A 89 6.08 10.98 -11.06
CA LYS A 89 5.01 11.98 -10.89
C LYS A 89 3.64 11.31 -10.87
N ASN A 90 2.70 11.95 -10.19
CA ASN A 90 1.29 11.56 -10.24
C ASN A 90 0.73 11.51 -11.68
N ALA A 91 1.15 12.45 -12.55
CA ALA A 91 0.74 12.47 -13.95
C ALA A 91 1.16 11.21 -14.73
N GLU A 92 2.29 10.59 -14.40
CA GLU A 92 2.72 9.31 -14.97
C GLU A 92 1.87 8.15 -14.43
N TYR A 93 1.66 8.11 -13.12
CA TYR A 93 0.79 7.13 -12.48
C TYR A 93 -0.63 7.14 -13.08
N LYS A 94 -1.19 8.33 -13.31
CA LYS A 94 -2.53 8.50 -13.92
C LYS A 94 -2.64 8.05 -15.37
N GLN A 95 -1.55 7.77 -16.06
CA GLN A 95 -1.58 7.18 -17.40
C GLN A 95 -1.74 5.65 -17.36
N SER A 96 -1.53 5.03 -16.23
CA SER A 96 -1.80 3.60 -16.03
C SER A 96 -3.30 3.33 -15.84
N ASN A 97 -3.74 2.10 -16.10
CA ASN A 97 -5.09 1.67 -15.79
C ASN A 97 -5.30 1.32 -14.30
N VAL A 98 -4.28 1.48 -13.49
CA VAL A 98 -4.35 1.21 -12.04
C VAL A 98 -5.39 2.14 -11.41
N GLY A 99 -6.31 1.59 -10.66
CA GLY A 99 -7.38 2.36 -10.00
C GLY A 99 -8.63 2.61 -10.82
N LEU A 100 -8.68 2.21 -12.11
CA LEU A 100 -9.90 2.40 -12.92
C LEU A 100 -10.99 1.36 -12.67
N VAL A 101 -10.64 0.18 -12.19
CA VAL A 101 -11.57 -0.97 -12.08
C VAL A 101 -12.26 -1.03 -10.72
N THR A 102 -11.73 -0.39 -9.73
CA THR A 102 -12.33 -0.33 -8.41
C THR A 102 -13.02 1.01 -8.22
N TYR A 103 -14.33 0.96 -8.10
CA TYR A 103 -15.14 2.09 -7.62
C TYR A 103 -14.90 2.37 -6.13
N ASP A 104 -14.21 1.46 -5.46
CA ASP A 104 -13.85 1.58 -4.07
C ASP A 104 -12.48 2.22 -3.95
N GLU A 105 -12.53 3.51 -3.72
CA GLU A 105 -11.70 4.24 -2.80
C GLU A 105 -10.20 4.18 -2.99
N ASP A 106 -9.70 5.31 -3.39
CA ASP A 106 -8.32 5.69 -3.12
C ASP A 106 -8.03 5.41 -1.64
N SER A 107 -7.16 4.48 -1.36
CA SER A 107 -6.69 4.25 0.01
C SER A 107 -5.89 5.47 0.43
N TYR A 108 -6.52 6.30 1.24
CA TYR A 108 -5.87 7.43 1.87
C TYR A 108 -4.91 6.91 2.93
N ASN A 109 -3.63 7.02 2.66
CA ASN A 109 -2.64 7.06 3.72
C ASN A 109 -2.15 8.50 3.85
N THR A 110 -1.66 8.88 5.01
CA THR A 110 -1.26 10.25 5.35
C THR A 110 -0.11 10.81 4.50
N GLY A 111 0.51 10.00 3.66
CA GLY A 111 1.60 10.39 2.76
C GLY A 111 1.22 10.46 1.28
N GLY A 112 -0.07 10.40 0.96
CA GLY A 112 -0.54 10.40 -0.43
C GLY A 112 -1.13 9.07 -0.88
N PHE A 113 -1.40 8.96 -2.17
CA PHE A 113 -2.08 7.81 -2.73
C PHE A 113 -1.09 6.74 -3.16
N SER A 114 -1.14 5.59 -2.51
CA SER A 114 -0.54 4.37 -3.03
C SER A 114 -1.63 3.40 -3.45
N ARG A 115 -1.37 2.62 -4.47
CA ARG A 115 -2.24 1.54 -4.88
C ARG A 115 -1.55 0.21 -4.61
N ILE A 116 -2.26 -0.67 -3.92
CA ILE A 116 -1.77 -2.00 -3.62
C ILE A 116 -2.61 -3.02 -4.36
N ILE A 117 -1.95 -3.91 -5.08
CA ILE A 117 -2.59 -5.05 -5.75
C ILE A 117 -1.81 -6.30 -5.37
N LYS A 118 -2.32 -7.05 -4.41
CA LYS A 118 -1.63 -8.18 -3.79
C LYS A 118 -0.34 -7.71 -3.12
N ASN A 119 0.83 -8.14 -3.62
CA ASN A 119 2.16 -7.72 -3.17
C ASN A 119 2.79 -6.60 -4.01
N LYS A 120 2.03 -5.99 -4.94
CA LYS A 120 2.50 -4.90 -5.80
C LYS A 120 2.00 -3.58 -5.29
N VAL A 121 2.92 -2.68 -5.05
CA VAL A 121 2.68 -1.34 -4.53
C VAL A 121 3.04 -0.32 -5.61
N MET A 122 2.09 0.52 -5.96
CA MET A 122 2.29 1.60 -6.93
C MET A 122 2.43 2.91 -6.15
N LEU A 123 3.61 3.51 -6.24
CA LEU A 123 3.96 4.76 -5.56
C LEU A 123 4.21 5.86 -6.59
N TYR A 124 3.94 7.10 -6.23
CA TYR A 124 4.34 8.24 -7.03
C TYR A 124 4.84 9.38 -6.14
N TYR A 125 5.84 10.10 -6.65
CA TYR A 125 6.46 11.19 -5.93
C TYR A 125 5.71 12.51 -6.18
N GLN A 126 5.54 13.31 -5.12
CA GLN A 126 4.86 14.62 -5.16
C GLN A 126 5.75 15.74 -4.59
N ASP A 127 7.03 15.69 -4.88
CA ASP A 127 8.02 16.68 -4.47
C ASP A 127 8.21 16.82 -2.94
N ASP A 128 7.69 15.87 -2.14
CA ASP A 128 7.90 15.79 -0.70
C ASP A 128 8.44 14.39 -0.31
N HIS A 129 9.60 14.38 0.31
CA HIS A 129 10.24 13.15 0.75
C HIS A 129 9.61 12.56 2.01
N VAL A 130 9.04 13.37 2.88
CA VAL A 130 8.38 12.90 4.11
C VAL A 130 7.08 12.20 3.74
N ASP A 131 6.29 12.82 2.86
CA ASP A 131 5.08 12.19 2.34
C ASP A 131 5.39 10.89 1.59
N PHE A 132 6.48 10.89 0.84
CA PHE A 132 6.90 9.68 0.11
C PHE A 132 7.37 8.57 1.03
N GLN A 133 8.08 8.89 2.13
CA GLN A 133 8.43 7.94 3.19
C GLN A 133 7.17 7.35 3.83
N ASN A 134 6.20 8.18 4.13
CA ASN A 134 4.92 7.75 4.70
C ASN A 134 4.15 6.82 3.75
N GLN A 135 4.16 7.10 2.44
CA GLN A 135 3.58 6.20 1.43
C GLN A 135 4.26 4.82 1.45
N ILE A 136 5.60 4.78 1.48
CA ILE A 136 6.35 3.53 1.51
C ILE A 136 6.01 2.75 2.78
N ALA A 137 6.10 3.38 3.94
CA ALA A 137 5.83 2.74 5.23
C ALA A 137 4.39 2.24 5.34
N ALA A 138 3.40 3.06 4.95
CA ALA A 138 2.00 2.69 4.94
C ALA A 138 1.74 1.50 4.00
N SER A 139 2.39 1.48 2.84
CA SER A 139 2.25 0.39 1.89
C SER A 139 2.82 -0.93 2.39
N ILE A 140 3.98 -0.90 3.04
CA ILE A 140 4.58 -2.09 3.68
C ILE A 140 3.62 -2.61 4.76
N THR A 141 3.16 -1.73 5.63
CA THR A 141 2.25 -2.08 6.73
C THR A 141 0.94 -2.69 6.20
N GLU A 142 0.35 -2.10 5.15
CA GLU A 142 -0.89 -2.59 4.57
C GLU A 142 -0.73 -3.96 3.89
N VAL A 143 0.38 -4.18 3.17
CA VAL A 143 0.68 -5.50 2.55
C VAL A 143 0.84 -6.55 3.64
N LEU A 144 1.57 -6.24 4.72
CA LEU A 144 1.79 -7.15 5.82
C LEU A 144 0.49 -7.49 6.55
N ILE A 145 -0.33 -6.50 6.91
CA ILE A 145 -1.63 -6.71 7.53
C ILE A 145 -2.54 -7.55 6.63
N ASN A 146 -2.57 -7.26 5.34
CA ASN A 146 -3.36 -8.03 4.38
C ASN A 146 -2.88 -9.48 4.29
N GLU A 147 -1.57 -9.71 4.32
CA GLU A 147 -1.03 -11.08 4.31
C GLU A 147 -1.37 -11.81 5.60
N MET A 148 -1.19 -11.18 6.76
CA MET A 148 -1.57 -11.74 8.06
C MET A 148 -3.04 -12.12 8.14
N LEU A 149 -3.95 -11.25 7.67
CA LEU A 149 -5.39 -11.45 7.78
C LEU A 149 -5.96 -12.40 6.73
N TYR A 150 -5.37 -12.44 5.53
CA TYR A 150 -5.94 -13.14 4.37
C TYR A 150 -5.04 -14.23 3.81
N ASN A 151 -3.94 -14.59 4.48
CA ASN A 151 -3.12 -15.71 4.05
C ASN A 151 -3.92 -17.01 4.05
N ALA A 152 -3.67 -17.92 3.10
CA ALA A 152 -4.47 -19.11 2.84
C ALA A 152 -4.66 -19.99 4.08
N GLU A 153 -3.67 -20.05 4.97
CA GLU A 153 -3.76 -20.86 6.20
C GLU A 153 -4.75 -20.31 7.24
N VAL A 154 -4.88 -18.98 7.33
CA VAL A 154 -5.90 -18.35 8.18
C VAL A 154 -7.27 -18.49 7.55
N ARG A 155 -7.35 -18.41 6.21
CA ARG A 155 -8.58 -18.57 5.45
C ARG A 155 -9.18 -19.98 5.63
N ASP A 156 -8.35 -21.02 5.71
CA ASP A 156 -8.80 -22.38 5.95
C ASP A 156 -9.27 -22.62 7.40
N ARG A 157 -8.71 -21.91 8.37
CA ARG A 157 -9.15 -21.91 9.77
C ARG A 157 -10.42 -21.10 10.00
N VAL A 158 -10.65 -20.04 9.23
CA VAL A 158 -11.77 -19.10 9.35
C VAL A 158 -12.91 -19.45 8.37
N SER A 159 -12.72 -20.38 7.44
CA SER A 159 -13.77 -20.76 6.48
C SER A 159 -15.04 -21.35 7.10
N SER A 160 -15.06 -21.61 8.40
CA SER A 160 -16.24 -21.97 9.18
C SER A 160 -16.89 -20.82 9.96
N SER A 161 -16.31 -19.64 9.95
CA SER A 161 -16.87 -18.43 10.55
C SER A 161 -16.98 -17.32 9.50
N SER A 162 -18.11 -16.59 9.53
CA SER A 162 -18.38 -15.44 8.67
C SER A 162 -17.14 -14.56 8.51
N MET A 163 -16.79 -14.19 7.27
CA MET A 163 -15.70 -13.24 6.97
C MET A 163 -15.81 -12.05 7.93
N ILE A 164 -14.80 -11.87 8.76
CA ILE A 164 -14.73 -10.70 9.64
C ILE A 164 -14.39 -9.52 8.72
N VAL A 165 -15.40 -8.74 8.39
CA VAL A 165 -15.21 -7.45 7.72
C VAL A 165 -14.81 -6.45 8.79
N MET A 166 -13.53 -6.13 8.87
CA MET A 166 -13.06 -5.09 9.79
C MET A 166 -13.47 -3.71 9.26
N PRO A 167 -13.91 -2.80 10.13
CA PRO A 167 -14.23 -1.43 9.73
C PRO A 167 -13.00 -0.72 9.15
N GLU A 168 -13.23 0.16 8.20
CA GLU A 168 -12.17 0.92 7.52
C GLU A 168 -11.29 1.70 8.50
N TRP A 169 -11.89 2.39 9.45
CA TRP A 169 -11.17 3.15 10.48
C TRP A 169 -10.19 2.29 11.29
N TYR A 170 -10.52 1.00 11.48
CA TYR A 170 -9.68 0.07 12.25
C TYR A 170 -8.38 -0.25 11.51
N ILE A 171 -8.50 -0.72 10.27
CA ILE A 171 -7.33 -1.11 9.45
C ILE A 171 -6.52 0.11 9.03
N LYS A 172 -7.17 1.14 8.44
CA LYS A 172 -6.46 2.35 7.98
C LYS A 172 -5.85 3.12 9.15
N GLY A 173 -6.53 3.13 10.30
CA GLY A 173 -5.98 3.71 11.51
C GLY A 173 -4.73 3.00 12.00
N LEU A 174 -4.71 1.66 11.96
CA LEU A 174 -3.53 0.87 12.31
C LEU A 174 -2.37 1.14 11.35
N VAL A 175 -2.64 1.10 10.04
CA VAL A 175 -1.62 1.40 9.02
C VAL A 175 -0.98 2.76 9.30
N ASN A 176 -1.77 3.79 9.55
CA ASN A 176 -1.21 5.12 9.81
C ASN A 176 -0.52 5.24 11.17
N TYR A 177 -1.01 4.55 12.18
CA TYR A 177 -0.36 4.50 13.49
C TYR A 177 1.08 3.96 13.39
N VAL A 178 1.28 2.89 12.63
CA VAL A 178 2.59 2.25 12.42
C VAL A 178 3.48 3.05 11.45
N ALA A 179 2.89 3.59 10.38
CA ALA A 179 3.64 4.21 9.29
C ALA A 179 4.07 5.65 9.57
N SER A 180 3.16 6.49 10.08
CA SER A 180 3.33 7.95 10.08
C SER A 180 3.62 8.52 11.47
N GLY A 181 3.41 7.73 12.53
CA GLY A 181 3.57 8.24 13.89
C GLY A 181 2.47 9.26 14.27
N TRP A 182 2.79 10.12 15.23
CA TRP A 182 1.83 11.12 15.73
C TRP A 182 2.49 12.50 15.79
N ASP A 183 1.97 13.40 14.99
CA ASP A 183 2.41 14.79 14.94
C ASP A 183 1.30 15.77 15.41
N TYR A 184 1.60 17.06 15.33
CA TYR A 184 0.67 18.13 15.71
C TYR A 184 -0.52 18.23 14.74
N GLU A 185 -0.37 17.86 13.47
CA GLU A 185 -1.45 17.91 12.50
C GLU A 185 -2.49 16.84 12.82
N VAL A 186 -2.05 15.61 13.02
CA VAL A 186 -2.90 14.49 13.46
C VAL A 186 -3.61 14.85 14.76
N GLU A 187 -2.86 15.42 15.73
CA GLU A 187 -3.44 15.82 17.02
C GLU A 187 -4.54 16.88 16.86
N ASN A 188 -4.33 17.88 16.01
CA ASN A 188 -5.32 18.94 15.77
C ASN A 188 -6.55 18.39 15.04
N ARG A 189 -6.38 17.53 14.02
CA ARG A 189 -7.49 16.86 13.32
C ARG A 189 -8.34 16.04 14.26
N VAL A 190 -7.69 15.24 15.11
CA VAL A 190 -8.39 14.42 16.11
C VAL A 190 -9.14 15.27 17.12
N LYS A 191 -8.52 16.31 17.66
CA LYS A 191 -9.18 17.24 18.58
C LYS A 191 -10.40 17.91 17.97
N ASP A 192 -10.28 18.39 16.72
CA ASP A 192 -11.40 18.99 16.00
C ASP A 192 -12.54 17.99 15.79
N GLY A 193 -12.24 16.78 15.33
CA GLY A 193 -13.24 15.71 15.16
C GLY A 193 -13.98 15.35 16.43
N ILE A 194 -13.28 15.34 17.58
CA ILE A 194 -13.89 15.07 18.90
C ILE A 194 -14.75 16.27 19.34
N MET A 195 -14.21 17.48 19.27
CA MET A 195 -14.89 18.68 19.74
C MET A 195 -16.12 19.05 18.92
N SER A 196 -16.05 18.84 17.60
CA SER A 196 -17.21 19.03 16.71
C SER A 196 -18.26 17.94 16.84
N GLY A 197 -17.94 16.85 17.54
CA GLY A 197 -18.81 15.68 17.67
C GLY A 197 -18.89 14.80 16.44
N LYS A 198 -18.00 14.99 15.46
CA LYS A 198 -17.92 14.22 14.23
C LYS A 198 -17.59 12.76 14.50
N TYR A 199 -16.75 12.47 15.49
CA TYR A 199 -16.32 11.11 15.84
C TYR A 199 -17.25 10.36 16.79
N LYS A 200 -18.50 10.84 17.00
CA LYS A 200 -19.47 10.14 17.86
C LYS A 200 -19.82 8.73 17.38
N ASN A 201 -19.77 8.50 16.08
CA ASN A 201 -20.07 7.20 15.49
C ASN A 201 -18.92 6.77 14.57
N ILE A 202 -17.87 6.23 15.18
CA ILE A 202 -16.63 5.86 14.53
C ILE A 202 -16.83 4.86 13.37
N ASN A 203 -17.83 3.98 13.46
CA ASN A 203 -18.09 2.97 12.44
C ASN A 203 -18.73 3.53 11.15
N HIS A 204 -19.12 4.79 11.15
CA HIS A 204 -19.65 5.49 9.98
C HIS A 204 -18.71 6.55 9.43
N LEU A 205 -17.49 6.60 9.96
CA LEU A 205 -16.48 7.50 9.44
C LEU A 205 -15.89 6.92 8.16
N GLU A 206 -15.67 7.79 7.20
CA GLU A 206 -15.11 7.50 5.89
C GLU A 206 -13.90 8.40 5.63
N TYR A 207 -13.06 8.00 4.67
CA TYR A 207 -11.90 8.77 4.21
C TYR A 207 -10.92 9.18 5.34
N GLU A 208 -10.46 10.40 5.32
CA GLU A 208 -9.48 10.94 6.28
C GLU A 208 -9.95 10.85 7.73
N ASP A 209 -11.25 11.07 7.97
CA ASP A 209 -11.80 11.01 9.33
C ASP A 209 -11.72 9.60 9.91
N ALA A 210 -11.95 8.58 9.11
CA ALA A 210 -11.77 7.19 9.51
C ALA A 210 -10.31 6.93 9.89
N VAL A 211 -9.37 7.43 9.09
CA VAL A 211 -7.93 7.30 9.34
C VAL A 211 -7.53 7.95 10.66
N TYR A 212 -7.84 9.24 10.86
CA TYR A 212 -7.44 9.96 12.06
C TYR A 212 -8.10 9.43 13.34
N ALA A 213 -9.39 9.10 13.27
CA ALA A 213 -10.09 8.51 14.41
C ALA A 213 -9.49 7.15 14.77
N GLY A 214 -9.22 6.30 13.77
CA GLY A 214 -8.59 5.01 13.95
C GLY A 214 -7.17 5.12 14.50
N GLN A 215 -6.35 6.02 13.97
CA GLN A 215 -5.00 6.26 14.46
C GLN A 215 -5.01 6.71 15.93
N SER A 216 -5.99 7.55 16.33
CA SER A 216 -6.15 7.96 17.72
C SER A 216 -6.52 6.80 18.65
N PHE A 217 -7.35 5.88 18.18
CA PHE A 217 -7.71 4.67 18.90
C PHE A 217 -6.49 3.77 19.14
N TRP A 218 -5.71 3.49 18.09
CA TRP A 218 -4.51 2.66 18.21
C TRP A 218 -3.45 3.31 19.09
N ARG A 219 -3.26 4.62 18.98
CA ARG A 219 -2.40 5.36 19.90
C ARG A 219 -2.86 5.26 21.36
N PHE A 220 -4.15 5.33 21.60
CA PHE A 220 -4.69 5.15 22.95
C PHE A 220 -4.34 3.75 23.47
N LEU A 221 -4.55 2.71 22.68
CA LEU A 221 -4.23 1.32 23.07
C LEU A 221 -2.72 1.16 23.34
N GLY A 222 -1.88 1.60 22.42
CA GLY A 222 -0.42 1.51 22.59
C GLY A 222 0.09 2.24 23.84
N ARG A 223 -0.45 3.43 24.14
CA ARG A 223 -0.10 4.18 25.36
C ARG A 223 -0.61 3.54 26.64
N GLN A 224 -1.79 2.96 26.63
CA GLN A 224 -2.42 2.39 27.81
C GLN A 224 -1.89 0.99 28.14
N TYR A 225 -1.61 0.18 27.13
CA TYR A 225 -1.34 -1.24 27.30
C TYR A 225 0.04 -1.66 26.72
N GLY A 226 0.71 -0.76 26.03
CA GLY A 226 1.94 -1.03 25.28
C GLY A 226 1.68 -1.55 23.87
N ASP A 227 2.62 -1.24 22.97
CA ASP A 227 2.52 -1.60 21.55
C ASP A 227 2.55 -3.13 21.32
N ALA A 228 3.14 -3.87 22.22
CA ALA A 228 3.17 -5.33 22.18
C ALA A 228 1.79 -6.01 22.24
N LEU A 229 0.73 -5.26 22.60
CA LEU A 229 -0.64 -5.77 22.55
C LEU A 229 -1.21 -5.81 21.13
N ILE A 230 -0.71 -4.95 20.23
CA ILE A 230 -1.32 -4.71 18.92
C ILE A 230 -1.24 -5.94 17.99
N PRO A 231 -0.13 -6.70 17.93
CA PRO A 231 -0.03 -7.89 17.10
C PRO A 231 -0.78 -9.11 17.65
N ASN A 232 -1.21 -9.09 18.91
CA ASN A 232 -1.93 -10.18 19.58
C ASN A 232 -3.44 -9.99 19.57
#